data_ebfd3b69796dcb28c9141b835f4d30ea
#
_entry.id   ebfd3b69796dcb28c9141b835f4d30ea
#
_cell.length_a   1.000
_cell.length_b   1.000
_cell.length_c   1.000
_cell.angle_alpha   90.00
_cell.angle_beta   90.00
_cell.angle_gamma   90.00
#
_symmetry.space_group_name_H-M   'P 1'
#
loop_
_entity.id
_entity.type
_entity.pdbx_description
1 polymer ?
#
loop_
_entity_poly.entity_id
_entity_poly.type
_entity_poly.pdbx_seq_one_letter_code
_entity_poly.pdbx_strand_id
1 'polypeptide(L)'
;MKSLKSTPRSTAKRAAIGFVLAAAALAAAACGHLAMMGSAVERPAAEAFGLGPLVSEKQTYSATLQPVQPLRLRRLQSVPVLITDTQGRPVESAVISVDGGMPEHGHGLPTQPRVTALGSGMYQIEGLRFSMGGWWQLKLAIDASAGADRITFNLSL
;
A
#
# COMPACT_ATOMS: atom_id res chain seq x y z
N MET A 1 42.44 -69.49 18.20
CA MET A 1 42.13 -69.98 19.55
C MET A 1 40.82 -69.36 19.96
N LYS A 2 39.76 -70.17 19.91
CA LYS A 2 38.90 -70.59 21.02
C LYS A 2 38.29 -69.42 21.76
N SER A 3 37.00 -69.19 21.99
CA SER A 3 35.91 -70.17 22.20
C SER A 3 34.67 -69.31 22.42
N LEU A 4 33.60 -69.44 21.71
CA LEU A 4 32.30 -70.02 22.08
C LEU A 4 31.76 -69.72 23.47
N LYS A 5 30.50 -69.37 23.43
CA LYS A 5 29.32 -69.70 24.23
C LYS A 5 28.64 -68.53 24.82
N SER A 6 27.40 -68.36 24.91
CA SER A 6 26.20 -69.10 24.55
C SER A 6 25.03 -68.29 25.13
N THR A 7 23.95 -68.30 24.42
CA THR A 7 22.63 -67.87 24.92
C THR A 7 22.18 -68.66 26.13
N PRO A 8 21.19 -68.19 26.94
CA PRO A 8 19.85 -68.72 26.68
C PRO A 8 18.68 -67.74 26.86
N ARG A 9 17.67 -68.14 26.17
CA ARG A 9 16.25 -67.82 26.27
C ARG A 9 15.70 -67.78 27.69
N SER A 10 14.68 -66.94 27.92
CA SER A 10 13.50 -67.27 28.72
C SER A 10 12.44 -66.19 28.41
N THR A 11 11.51 -66.54 27.63
CA THR A 11 10.13 -66.98 27.81
C THR A 11 9.31 -66.34 28.91
N ALA A 12 8.20 -65.78 28.38
CA ALA A 12 6.83 -65.90 28.89
C ALA A 12 6.46 -64.81 29.92
N LYS A 13 5.36 -64.23 29.81
CA LYS A 13 3.96 -64.49 29.66
C LYS A 13 3.13 -63.24 29.90
N ARG A 14 2.14 -63.07 29.01
CA ARG A 14 0.71 -62.88 29.30
C ARG A 14 0.34 -61.71 30.23
N ALA A 15 -0.40 -60.87 29.65
CA ALA A 15 -1.85 -60.68 29.58
C ALA A 15 -2.32 -59.55 30.45
N ALA A 16 -3.09 -58.72 29.91
CA ALA A 16 -4.43 -58.31 30.27
C ALA A 16 -4.71 -56.96 29.61
N ILE A 17 -5.58 -57.01 28.62
CA ILE A 17 -6.99 -56.69 28.71
C ILE A 17 -7.24 -55.32 29.30
N GLY A 18 -7.69 -54.47 28.39
CA GLY A 18 -8.85 -53.68 28.65
C GLY A 18 -8.64 -52.21 28.92
N PHE A 19 -8.93 -51.46 27.98
CA PHE A 19 -10.04 -50.51 28.07
C PHE A 19 -9.96 -49.58 26.85
N VAL A 20 -10.76 -49.91 25.88
CA VAL A 20 -11.11 -48.98 24.81
C VAL A 20 -12.03 -47.97 25.45
N LEU A 21 -11.48 -46.80 25.74
CA LEU A 21 -12.28 -45.59 25.93
C LEU A 21 -12.28 -44.84 24.64
N ALA A 22 -13.36 -45.03 23.90
CA ALA A 22 -13.73 -44.20 22.80
C ALA A 22 -14.03 -42.78 23.35
N ALA A 23 -13.06 -41.93 23.31
CA ALA A 23 -13.29 -40.48 23.43
C ALA A 23 -13.80 -40.01 22.09
N ALA A 24 -15.12 -39.90 21.97
CA ALA A 24 -15.77 -39.16 20.88
C ALA A 24 -15.34 -37.70 20.99
N ALA A 25 -14.35 -37.31 20.19
CA ALA A 25 -14.05 -35.94 19.93
C ALA A 25 -15.21 -35.37 19.12
N LEU A 26 -16.11 -34.64 19.77
CA LEU A 26 -17.01 -33.68 19.10
C LEU A 26 -16.12 -32.66 18.42
N ALA A 27 -15.86 -32.82 17.15
CA ALA A 27 -15.40 -31.73 16.30
C ALA A 27 -16.58 -30.73 16.16
N ALA A 28 -16.62 -29.79 17.06
CA ALA A 28 -17.44 -28.59 16.84
C ALA A 28 -16.89 -27.90 15.60
N ALA A 29 -17.58 -28.13 14.47
CA ALA A 29 -17.40 -27.30 13.29
C ALA A 29 -17.83 -25.88 13.67
N ALA A 30 -16.92 -25.11 14.23
CA ALA A 30 -17.04 -23.66 14.26
C ALA A 30 -16.99 -23.21 12.80
N CYS A 31 -18.16 -23.07 12.19
CA CYS A 31 -18.31 -22.24 11.02
C CYS A 31 -17.85 -20.84 11.41
N GLY A 32 -16.56 -20.61 11.24
CA GLY A 32 -16.03 -19.28 11.26
C GLY A 32 -16.69 -18.50 10.14
N HIS A 33 -17.74 -17.77 10.46
CA HIS A 33 -18.13 -16.62 9.65
C HIS A 33 -16.92 -15.69 9.68
N LEU A 34 -16.04 -15.83 8.67
CA LEU A 34 -15.15 -14.76 8.32
C LEU A 34 -16.07 -13.63 7.85
N ALA A 35 -16.48 -12.79 8.81
CA ALA A 35 -16.98 -11.49 8.48
C ALA A 35 -15.86 -10.84 7.65
N MET A 36 -16.07 -10.69 6.35
CA MET A 36 -15.31 -9.77 5.54
C MET A 36 -15.65 -8.38 6.09
N MET A 37 -14.98 -8.03 7.17
CA MET A 37 -14.89 -6.64 7.59
C MET A 37 -14.13 -5.97 6.47
N GLY A 38 -14.83 -5.30 5.59
CA GLY A 38 -14.23 -4.36 4.65
C GLY A 38 -13.33 -3.48 5.49
N SER A 39 -12.03 -3.54 5.27
CA SER A 39 -11.08 -2.71 5.98
C SER A 39 -11.51 -1.26 5.76
N ALA A 40 -12.03 -0.62 6.80
CA ALA A 40 -12.28 0.81 6.76
C ALA A 40 -10.95 1.46 6.36
N VAL A 41 -10.98 2.32 5.35
CA VAL A 41 -9.78 3.02 4.93
C VAL A 41 -9.37 3.93 6.06
N GLU A 42 -8.26 3.62 6.72
CA GLU A 42 -7.75 4.39 7.83
C GLU A 42 -7.21 5.73 7.33
N ARG A 43 -7.66 6.80 7.95
CA ARG A 43 -7.19 8.14 7.64
C ARG A 43 -5.77 8.32 8.19
N PRO A 44 -4.81 8.81 7.37
CA PRO A 44 -3.46 9.06 7.82
C PRO A 44 -3.40 10.07 8.97
N ALA A 45 -2.33 10.00 9.75
CA ALA A 45 -2.04 10.99 10.78
C ALA A 45 -1.86 12.39 10.17
N ALA A 46 -2.07 13.44 10.98
CA ALA A 46 -2.12 14.83 10.50
C ALA A 46 -0.84 15.27 9.78
N GLU A 47 0.31 14.79 10.21
CA GLU A 47 1.62 15.07 9.63
C GLU A 47 1.83 14.46 8.23
N ALA A 48 1.01 13.50 7.85
CA ALA A 48 1.03 12.91 6.51
C ALA A 48 0.26 13.74 5.46
N PHE A 49 -0.35 14.84 5.88
CA PHE A 49 -1.04 15.78 4.99
C PHE A 49 -0.12 16.91 4.58
N GLY A 50 -0.12 17.23 3.30
CA GLY A 50 0.67 18.36 2.82
C GLY A 50 0.95 18.31 1.32
N LEU A 51 1.71 19.32 0.92
CA LEU A 51 2.10 19.53 -0.48
C LEU A 51 3.50 18.98 -0.80
N GLY A 52 4.15 18.36 0.17
CA GLY A 52 5.51 17.81 0.04
C GLY A 52 6.59 18.73 0.64
N PRO A 53 7.88 18.39 0.45
CA PRO A 53 8.35 17.27 -0.39
C PRO A 53 7.96 15.90 0.17
N LEU A 54 7.48 15.02 -0.71
CA LEU A 54 7.20 13.62 -0.39
C LEU A 54 8.10 12.71 -1.21
N VAL A 55 8.58 11.66 -0.58
CA VAL A 55 9.41 10.63 -1.24
C VAL A 55 8.50 9.55 -1.81
N SER A 56 8.83 9.05 -2.99
CA SER A 56 8.10 7.97 -3.67
C SER A 56 8.22 6.63 -2.95
N GLU A 57 7.30 5.70 -3.25
CA GLU A 57 7.19 4.39 -2.58
C GLU A 57 8.49 3.58 -2.60
N LYS A 58 9.22 3.61 -3.72
CA LYS A 58 10.52 2.94 -3.89
C LYS A 58 11.70 3.87 -3.57
N GLN A 59 11.42 5.07 -3.08
CA GLN A 59 12.44 6.07 -2.76
C GLN A 59 13.29 6.52 -3.97
N THR A 60 12.72 6.47 -5.18
CA THR A 60 13.42 6.87 -6.41
C THR A 60 13.33 8.37 -6.65
N TYR A 61 12.19 8.97 -6.31
CA TYR A 61 11.87 10.38 -6.57
C TYR A 61 11.39 11.09 -5.33
N SER A 62 11.43 12.42 -5.39
CA SER A 62 10.73 13.30 -4.47
C SER A 62 9.84 14.25 -5.27
N ALA A 63 8.65 14.55 -4.75
CA ALA A 63 7.73 15.48 -5.38
C ALA A 63 7.22 16.53 -4.42
N THR A 64 7.05 17.76 -4.93
CA THR A 64 6.47 18.89 -4.20
C THR A 64 5.43 19.57 -5.07
N LEU A 65 4.18 19.60 -4.60
CA LEU A 65 3.13 20.42 -5.23
C LEU A 65 3.34 21.88 -4.88
N GLN A 66 3.27 22.76 -5.87
CA GLN A 66 3.54 24.19 -5.73
C GLN A 66 2.37 25.04 -6.25
N PRO A 67 1.17 24.92 -5.69
CA PRO A 67 0.04 25.70 -6.15
C PRO A 67 0.29 27.19 -5.94
N VAL A 68 0.06 27.98 -6.98
CA VAL A 68 0.21 29.47 -6.92
C VAL A 68 -0.81 30.10 -5.96
N GLN A 69 -1.96 29.47 -5.79
CA GLN A 69 -3.01 29.85 -4.83
C GLN A 69 -3.50 28.61 -4.08
N PRO A 70 -4.11 28.78 -2.90
CA PRO A 70 -4.71 27.66 -2.18
C PRO A 70 -5.66 26.86 -3.07
N LEU A 71 -5.59 25.54 -2.95
CA LEU A 71 -6.46 24.62 -3.69
C LEU A 71 -7.94 24.91 -3.36
N ARG A 72 -8.77 24.93 -4.39
CA ARG A 72 -10.19 25.31 -4.25
C ARG A 72 -11.12 24.17 -4.66
N LEU A 73 -12.22 24.10 -3.95
CA LEU A 73 -13.29 23.16 -4.26
C LEU A 73 -14.08 23.60 -5.50
N ARG A 74 -14.55 22.64 -6.28
CA ARG A 74 -15.49 22.81 -7.42
C ARG A 74 -14.96 23.66 -8.55
N ARG A 75 -13.67 23.92 -8.62
CA ARG A 75 -13.02 24.67 -9.68
C ARG A 75 -11.99 23.83 -10.40
N LEU A 76 -11.94 23.96 -11.71
CA LEU A 76 -10.80 23.49 -12.49
C LEU A 76 -9.60 24.35 -12.16
N GLN A 77 -8.49 23.71 -11.88
CA GLN A 77 -7.26 24.38 -11.50
C GLN A 77 -6.06 23.63 -12.03
N SER A 78 -4.97 24.36 -12.18
CA SER A 78 -3.68 23.81 -12.57
C SER A 78 -2.71 23.93 -11.42
N VAL A 79 -1.94 22.88 -11.16
CA VAL A 79 -1.00 22.82 -10.04
C VAL A 79 0.37 22.43 -10.55
N PRO A 80 1.37 23.31 -10.40
CA PRO A 80 2.75 22.93 -10.66
C PRO A 80 3.22 21.88 -9.66
N VAL A 81 4.06 20.96 -10.12
CA VAL A 81 4.75 19.99 -9.31
C VAL A 81 6.22 19.93 -9.70
N LEU A 82 7.10 20.00 -8.71
CA LEU A 82 8.52 19.77 -8.87
C LEU A 82 8.82 18.31 -8.60
N ILE A 83 9.51 17.65 -9.52
CA ILE A 83 10.01 16.28 -9.37
C ILE A 83 11.53 16.31 -9.34
N THR A 84 12.10 15.73 -8.30
CA THR A 84 13.55 15.56 -8.16
C THR A 84 13.91 14.10 -7.90
N ASP A 85 15.16 13.75 -8.14
CA ASP A 85 15.72 12.50 -7.65
C ASP A 85 16.08 12.61 -6.15
N THR A 86 16.61 11.54 -5.59
CA THR A 86 17.02 11.48 -4.17
C THR A 86 18.20 12.39 -3.81
N GLN A 87 18.87 12.95 -4.80
CA GLN A 87 19.97 13.90 -4.65
C GLN A 87 19.51 15.36 -4.85
N GLY A 88 18.20 15.56 -5.03
CA GLY A 88 17.62 16.88 -5.28
C GLY A 88 17.80 17.38 -6.71
N ARG A 89 18.29 16.57 -7.63
CA ARG A 89 18.45 16.96 -9.04
C ARG A 89 17.11 16.90 -9.77
N PRO A 90 16.80 17.86 -10.64
CA PRO A 90 15.59 17.85 -11.43
C PRO A 90 15.46 16.58 -12.26
N VAL A 91 14.27 15.97 -12.28
CA VAL A 91 13.95 14.84 -13.15
C VAL A 91 13.33 15.38 -14.42
N GLU A 92 14.06 15.25 -15.52
CA GLU A 92 13.62 15.68 -16.85
C GLU A 92 12.90 14.52 -17.58
N SER A 93 12.04 14.88 -18.52
CA SER A 93 11.41 13.93 -19.46
C SER A 93 10.63 12.78 -18.79
N ALA A 94 10.10 12.98 -17.58
CA ALA A 94 9.24 11.98 -16.97
C ALA A 94 7.86 11.95 -17.64
N VAL A 95 7.32 10.75 -17.81
CA VAL A 95 5.91 10.54 -18.11
C VAL A 95 5.17 10.43 -16.76
N ILE A 96 4.26 11.36 -16.52
CA ILE A 96 3.52 11.42 -15.26
C ILE A 96 2.05 11.26 -15.54
N SER A 97 1.42 10.30 -14.88
CA SER A 97 -0.04 10.17 -14.82
C SER A 97 -0.56 10.55 -13.43
N VAL A 98 -1.75 11.15 -13.43
CA VAL A 98 -2.40 11.65 -12.22
C VAL A 98 -3.71 10.94 -12.04
N ASP A 99 -3.90 10.39 -10.85
CA ASP A 99 -5.15 9.82 -10.37
C ASP A 99 -5.40 10.33 -8.95
N GLY A 100 -6.55 10.02 -8.40
CA GLY A 100 -6.87 10.38 -7.03
C GLY A 100 -8.31 10.20 -6.69
N GLY A 101 -8.65 10.53 -5.45
CA GLY A 101 -10.02 10.40 -4.97
C GLY A 101 -10.14 10.63 -3.48
N MET A 102 -11.32 10.39 -2.98
CA MET A 102 -11.66 10.46 -1.55
C MET A 102 -11.85 9.03 -1.03
N PRO A 103 -10.84 8.47 -0.31
CA PRO A 103 -10.93 7.09 0.17
C PRO A 103 -12.13 6.84 1.10
N GLU A 104 -12.48 7.81 1.93
CA GLU A 104 -13.61 7.73 2.86
C GLU A 104 -14.97 7.67 2.15
N HIS A 105 -15.05 8.15 0.91
CA HIS A 105 -16.29 8.22 0.14
C HIS A 105 -16.32 7.31 -1.09
N GLY A 106 -15.21 6.64 -1.41
CA GLY A 106 -15.09 5.81 -2.59
C GLY A 106 -15.21 6.57 -3.93
N HIS A 107 -14.97 7.88 -3.93
CA HIS A 107 -15.04 8.72 -5.12
C HIS A 107 -13.66 8.94 -5.71
N GLY A 108 -13.55 8.82 -7.04
CA GLY A 108 -12.37 9.25 -7.78
C GLY A 108 -12.36 10.76 -8.06
N LEU A 109 -11.32 11.21 -8.76
CA LEU A 109 -11.31 12.57 -9.33
C LEU A 109 -12.44 12.70 -10.36
N PRO A 110 -13.20 13.79 -10.34
CA PRO A 110 -14.30 14.01 -11.30
C PRO A 110 -13.79 14.42 -12.70
N THR A 111 -12.50 14.53 -12.88
CA THR A 111 -11.80 14.92 -14.11
C THR A 111 -10.66 13.98 -14.39
N GLN A 112 -10.14 14.04 -15.60
CA GLN A 112 -8.90 13.33 -16.01
C GLN A 112 -7.79 14.38 -16.20
N PRO A 113 -6.98 14.66 -15.17
CA PRO A 113 -5.90 15.64 -15.27
C PRO A 113 -4.86 15.22 -16.30
N ARG A 114 -4.22 16.20 -16.91
CA ARG A 114 -3.10 16.02 -17.84
C ARG A 114 -1.84 16.64 -17.24
N VAL A 115 -0.69 16.13 -17.65
CA VAL A 115 0.59 16.66 -17.18
C VAL A 115 1.42 17.11 -18.36
N THR A 116 1.93 18.34 -18.27
CA THR A 116 2.81 18.95 -19.25
C THR A 116 4.15 19.27 -18.59
N ALA A 117 5.27 18.92 -19.22
CA ALA A 117 6.59 19.28 -18.74
C ALA A 117 6.86 20.76 -18.98
N LEU A 118 7.40 21.45 -17.98
CA LEU A 118 7.81 22.85 -18.04
C LEU A 118 9.35 23.01 -18.10
N GLY A 119 10.10 21.91 -17.92
CA GLY A 119 11.57 21.90 -17.82
C GLY A 119 12.07 22.06 -16.38
N SER A 120 13.33 21.76 -16.16
CA SER A 120 14.00 21.82 -14.85
C SER A 120 13.27 21.04 -13.75
N GLY A 121 12.72 19.86 -14.09
CA GLY A 121 11.97 19.00 -13.17
C GLY A 121 10.59 19.52 -12.81
N MET A 122 10.17 20.65 -13.40
CA MET A 122 8.83 21.20 -13.21
C MET A 122 7.84 20.63 -14.21
N TYR A 123 6.69 20.28 -13.71
CA TYR A 123 5.55 19.79 -14.49
C TYR A 123 4.28 20.53 -14.07
N GLN A 124 3.36 20.70 -15.01
CA GLN A 124 2.06 21.31 -14.75
C GLN A 124 0.99 20.24 -14.79
N ILE A 125 0.32 20.03 -13.68
CA ILE A 125 -0.89 19.21 -13.61
C ILE A 125 -2.08 20.11 -13.97
N GLU A 126 -2.75 19.82 -15.06
CA GLU A 126 -3.88 20.62 -15.57
C GLU A 126 -5.20 19.86 -15.40
N GLY A 127 -6.28 20.59 -15.18
CA GLY A 127 -7.62 20.04 -15.11
C GLY A 127 -7.94 19.33 -13.79
N LEU A 128 -7.21 19.62 -12.72
CA LEU A 128 -7.57 19.15 -11.38
C LEU A 128 -8.89 19.77 -10.92
N ARG A 129 -9.76 18.96 -10.35
CA ARG A 129 -10.99 19.42 -9.71
C ARG A 129 -11.29 18.57 -8.50
N PHE A 130 -11.55 19.21 -7.38
CA PHE A 130 -12.01 18.60 -6.14
C PHE A 130 -13.49 18.93 -5.95
N SER A 131 -14.34 17.91 -5.84
CA SER A 131 -15.81 18.08 -5.85
C SER A 131 -16.36 18.55 -4.52
N MET A 132 -15.71 18.21 -3.41
CA MET A 132 -16.19 18.51 -2.05
C MET A 132 -15.01 18.57 -1.07
N GLY A 133 -15.27 19.10 0.12
CA GLY A 133 -14.28 19.15 1.21
C GLY A 133 -14.03 17.77 1.81
N GLY A 134 -12.89 17.61 2.46
CA GLY A 134 -12.48 16.39 3.15
C GLY A 134 -11.10 15.90 2.77
N TRP A 135 -10.81 14.63 3.08
CA TRP A 135 -9.55 14.00 2.75
C TRP A 135 -9.53 13.50 1.31
N TRP A 136 -8.57 14.02 0.56
CA TRP A 136 -8.25 13.60 -0.81
C TRP A 136 -6.88 12.95 -0.89
N GLN A 137 -6.75 11.92 -1.67
CA GLN A 137 -5.49 11.40 -2.15
C GLN A 137 -5.28 11.86 -3.59
N LEU A 138 -4.15 12.53 -3.86
CA LEU A 138 -3.66 12.81 -5.20
C LEU A 138 -2.46 11.91 -5.46
N LYS A 139 -2.56 11.05 -6.47
CA LYS A 139 -1.58 10.01 -6.78
C LYS A 139 -0.86 10.35 -8.08
N LEU A 140 0.44 10.39 -8.04
CA LEU A 140 1.30 10.55 -9.21
C LEU A 140 2.00 9.22 -9.49
N ALA A 141 1.83 8.67 -10.68
CA ALA A 141 2.69 7.61 -11.19
C ALA A 141 3.70 8.27 -12.12
N ILE A 142 4.98 8.10 -11.80
CA ILE A 142 6.12 8.75 -12.44
C ILE A 142 6.92 7.65 -13.14
N ASP A 143 7.17 7.81 -14.42
CA ASP A 143 8.05 6.94 -15.21
C ASP A 143 9.12 7.80 -15.88
N ALA A 144 10.36 7.61 -15.47
CA ALA A 144 11.52 8.34 -15.96
C ALA A 144 12.76 7.43 -16.02
N SER A 145 13.90 7.98 -16.36
CA SER A 145 15.15 7.22 -16.57
C SER A 145 15.57 6.32 -15.40
N ALA A 146 15.22 6.67 -14.16
CA ALA A 146 15.51 5.87 -12.97
C ALA A 146 14.44 4.79 -12.68
N GLY A 147 13.43 4.66 -13.55
CA GLY A 147 12.37 3.66 -13.46
C GLY A 147 11.03 4.21 -13.00
N ALA A 148 10.03 3.34 -12.94
CA ALA A 148 8.68 3.71 -12.56
C ALA A 148 8.48 3.66 -11.03
N ASP A 149 7.86 4.70 -10.47
CA ASP A 149 7.55 4.82 -9.04
C ASP A 149 6.27 5.63 -8.83
N ARG A 150 5.78 5.72 -7.58
CA ARG A 150 4.53 6.39 -7.22
C ARG A 150 4.70 7.27 -6.00
N ILE A 151 3.93 8.37 -5.98
CA ILE A 151 3.82 9.27 -4.83
C ILE A 151 2.34 9.54 -4.57
N THR A 152 1.95 9.52 -3.31
CA THR A 152 0.58 9.85 -2.90
C THR A 152 0.59 11.03 -1.95
N PHE A 153 -0.04 12.12 -2.34
CA PHE A 153 -0.29 13.29 -1.49
C PHE A 153 -1.61 13.12 -0.77
N ASN A 154 -1.62 13.29 0.54
CA ASN A 154 -2.84 13.43 1.31
C ASN A 154 -3.14 14.92 1.47
N LEU A 155 -4.30 15.33 1.00
CA LEU A 155 -4.75 16.72 0.98
C LEU A 155 -6.00 16.87 1.85
N SER A 156 -6.04 17.88 2.69
CA SER A 156 -7.24 18.27 3.44
C SER A 156 -7.81 19.55 2.82
N LEU A 157 -9.00 19.47 2.26
CA LEU A 157 -9.64 20.54 1.51
C LEU A 157 -10.99 20.94 2.12
#